data_dbd5b33c3c4c6f938337131a80ae2ddd
#
_entry.id   dbd5b33c3c4c6f938337131a80ae2ddd
#
_cell.length_a   1.000
_cell.length_b   1.000
_cell.length_c   1.000
_cell.angle_alpha   90.00
_cell.angle_beta   90.00
_cell.angle_gamma   90.00
#
_symmetry.space_group_name_H-M   'P 1'
#
loop_
_entity.id
_entity.type
_entity.pdbx_description
1 polymer ?
#
loop_
_entity_poly.entity_id
_entity_poly.type
_entity_poly.pdbx_seq_one_letter_code
_entity_poly.pdbx_strand_id
1 'polypeptide(L)'
;MTGGEKRGAQRSIRLHLVIGLAVVVVLAGGFGGWASTAQISGALIAPGSVVVDSNVKKVQHPTGGVVGELRARDGDLVKAGDVVVRLDDTVTKAGLAIVTKNLDGLWARGARLEAEQRGLDRVVFPASLLERANDPDVKNVIASETKLFEVRTNGRTGQKAQLRERVTQLNEEIAGLKAQEKAKDQEIALVEKELAGVRDLYEKHLVQISRLTALERDTARLNGERAQYIASRAQAKGKITETELQIIQIDKDLVSEVSKDLRETNDKIGEFVERKVTAEDQLRRVDIRAPQDGMVLQSTVHTVGGVITAGDAIMMIVPQSDDLSVEAKVNPQDIDKLQIGQKTLLRLSAFNQRTTPELNGVVTRVSPDVTTEQRTGQTYYTIRVSMPPAEVARLGDNKLIPGMPVEAFVQTGDRTMLSYLIKPLHDQLMRTFRER
;
A
#
# COMPACT_ATOMS: atom_id res chain seq x y z
N MET A 1 68.03 96.04 27.39
CA MET A 1 68.24 94.62 27.70
C MET A 1 66.91 94.01 28.05
N THR A 2 66.06 93.47 27.15
CA THR A 2 64.85 92.67 27.46
C THR A 2 64.20 91.99 26.21
N GLY A 3 64.99 91.61 25.22
CA GLY A 3 64.43 90.97 23.99
C GLY A 3 64.82 89.53 23.73
N GLY A 4 65.75 88.93 24.52
CA GLY A 4 66.32 87.58 24.28
C GLY A 4 65.64 86.40 24.98
N GLU A 5 65.13 86.62 26.17
CA GLU A 5 64.57 85.51 27.02
C GLU A 5 63.18 84.99 26.56
N LYS A 6 62.35 85.86 26.03
CA LYS A 6 60.98 85.42 25.56
C LYS A 6 60.98 84.49 24.33
N ARG A 7 62.02 84.55 23.44
CA ARG A 7 62.13 83.68 22.28
C ARG A 7 62.60 82.24 22.64
N GLY A 8 63.42 82.08 23.70
CA GLY A 8 63.87 80.75 24.16
C GLY A 8 62.74 79.94 24.82
N ALA A 9 61.95 80.61 25.69
CA ALA A 9 60.81 79.96 26.37
C ALA A 9 59.72 79.51 25.40
N GLN A 10 59.37 80.30 24.40
CA GLN A 10 58.37 79.90 23.34
C GLN A 10 58.87 78.73 22.46
N ARG A 11 60.16 78.62 22.19
CA ARG A 11 60.73 77.51 21.41
C ARG A 11 60.76 76.23 22.23
N SER A 12 61.02 76.25 23.50
CA SER A 12 60.95 75.11 24.40
C SER A 12 59.53 74.62 24.61
N ILE A 13 58.55 75.52 24.77
CA ILE A 13 57.14 75.15 24.94
C ILE A 13 56.61 74.48 23.62
N ARG A 14 56.94 75.06 22.47
CA ARG A 14 56.56 74.46 21.19
C ARG A 14 57.18 73.05 20.98
N LEU A 15 58.45 72.85 21.37
CA LEU A 15 59.11 71.59 21.26
C LEU A 15 58.44 70.50 22.16
N HIS A 16 58.14 70.84 23.39
CA HIS A 16 57.44 69.92 24.33
C HIS A 16 55.98 69.63 23.86
N LEU A 17 55.30 70.65 23.27
CA LEU A 17 53.95 70.49 22.72
C LEU A 17 53.99 69.58 21.52
N VAL A 18 54.98 69.70 20.60
CA VAL A 18 55.14 68.81 19.42
C VAL A 18 55.53 67.43 19.87
N ILE A 19 56.42 67.27 20.82
CA ILE A 19 56.77 65.97 21.38
C ILE A 19 55.58 65.34 22.08
N GLY A 20 54.85 66.11 22.91
CA GLY A 20 53.60 65.58 23.53
C GLY A 20 52.56 65.22 22.55
N LEU A 21 52.34 66.00 21.47
CA LEU A 21 51.41 65.67 20.41
C LEU A 21 51.89 64.43 19.62
N ALA A 22 53.20 64.33 19.32
CA ALA A 22 53.75 63.14 18.62
C ALA A 22 53.57 61.86 19.45
N VAL A 23 53.81 61.93 20.78
CA VAL A 23 53.59 60.83 21.73
C VAL A 23 52.09 60.41 21.72
N VAL A 24 51.16 61.38 21.77
CA VAL A 24 49.73 61.13 21.73
C VAL A 24 49.33 60.49 20.41
N VAL A 25 49.86 60.98 19.25
CA VAL A 25 49.59 60.42 17.96
C VAL A 25 50.15 58.97 17.82
N VAL A 26 51.33 58.71 18.32
CA VAL A 26 51.93 57.37 18.33
C VAL A 26 51.15 56.41 19.24
N LEU A 27 50.77 56.85 20.42
CA LEU A 27 49.96 56.08 21.35
C LEU A 27 48.54 55.85 20.80
N ALA A 28 47.87 56.82 20.25
CA ALA A 28 46.55 56.74 19.70
C ALA A 28 46.57 55.87 18.38
N GLY A 29 47.58 56.10 17.53
CA GLY A 29 47.78 55.32 16.32
C GLY A 29 48.18 53.83 16.58
N GLY A 30 49.09 53.63 17.54
CA GLY A 30 49.51 52.32 18.01
C GLY A 30 48.39 51.53 18.65
N PHE A 31 47.68 52.14 19.62
CA PHE A 31 46.56 51.58 20.31
C PHE A 31 45.35 51.35 19.36
N GLY A 32 45.05 52.34 18.51
CA GLY A 32 44.01 52.24 17.50
C GLY A 32 44.32 51.14 16.46
N GLY A 33 45.58 51.05 15.99
CA GLY A 33 46.05 49.99 15.11
C GLY A 33 45.94 48.58 15.75
N TRP A 34 46.41 48.47 17.00
CA TRP A 34 46.27 47.23 17.76
C TRP A 34 44.79 46.87 18.01
N ALA A 35 43.96 47.80 18.44
CA ALA A 35 42.55 47.58 18.69
C ALA A 35 41.74 47.24 17.42
N SER A 36 42.22 47.64 16.24
CA SER A 36 41.60 47.27 14.94
C SER A 36 41.99 45.87 14.45
N THR A 37 43.12 45.31 14.91
CA THR A 37 43.62 44.00 14.50
C THR A 37 43.40 42.92 15.59
N ALA A 38 43.32 43.30 16.86
CA ALA A 38 43.05 42.40 17.97
C ALA A 38 41.62 41.91 17.89
N GLN A 39 41.44 40.59 17.65
CA GLN A 39 40.16 39.92 17.59
C GLN A 39 39.75 39.38 18.96
N ILE A 40 38.50 39.64 19.36
CA ILE A 40 37.90 39.06 20.56
C ILE A 40 36.75 38.17 20.08
N SER A 41 36.80 36.89 20.44
CA SER A 41 35.72 35.97 20.20
C SER A 41 34.56 36.25 21.17
N GLY A 42 33.44 36.63 20.67
CA GLY A 42 32.21 36.76 21.46
C GLY A 42 31.61 35.36 21.72
N ALA A 43 30.98 35.20 22.88
CA ALA A 43 30.21 34.03 23.20
C ALA A 43 28.78 34.42 23.61
N LEU A 44 27.80 33.72 23.07
CA LEU A 44 26.42 33.81 23.51
C LEU A 44 26.16 32.72 24.56
N ILE A 45 25.67 33.14 25.73
CA ILE A 45 25.36 32.22 26.83
C ILE A 45 23.90 31.81 26.72
N ALA A 46 23.66 30.54 26.58
CA ALA A 46 22.31 29.94 26.48
C ALA A 46 22.13 28.90 27.58
N PRO A 47 21.22 29.09 28.53
CA PRO A 47 20.88 28.06 29.51
C PRO A 47 20.14 26.93 28.83
N GLY A 48 20.44 25.71 29.21
CA GLY A 48 19.85 24.51 28.60
C GLY A 48 19.88 23.29 29.50
N SER A 49 19.50 22.16 28.94
CA SER A 49 19.56 20.87 29.62
C SER A 49 19.99 19.77 28.66
N VAL A 50 20.57 18.74 29.22
CA VAL A 50 20.86 17.49 28.48
C VAL A 50 19.55 16.84 28.09
N VAL A 51 19.38 16.48 26.82
CA VAL A 51 18.23 15.76 26.30
C VAL A 51 18.71 14.57 25.47
N VAL A 52 17.87 13.54 25.33
CA VAL A 52 18.12 12.44 24.42
C VAL A 52 17.79 12.91 23.00
N ASP A 53 18.65 12.65 22.03
CA ASP A 53 18.45 13.16 20.66
C ASP A 53 17.30 12.48 19.94
N SER A 54 16.89 11.29 20.34
CA SER A 54 15.80 10.55 19.77
C SER A 54 14.48 10.78 20.53
N ASN A 55 13.39 10.91 19.74
CA ASN A 55 12.07 11.10 20.31
C ASN A 55 11.50 9.81 20.89
N VAL A 56 10.86 9.90 22.05
CA VAL A 56 10.04 8.83 22.61
C VAL A 56 8.99 8.41 21.60
N LYS A 57 8.93 7.12 21.29
CA LYS A 57 7.94 6.55 20.37
C LYS A 57 6.74 6.04 21.15
N LYS A 58 5.57 6.49 20.75
CA LYS A 58 4.31 5.96 21.27
C LYS A 58 3.95 4.70 20.49
N VAL A 59 3.70 3.61 21.21
CA VAL A 59 3.14 2.37 20.64
C VAL A 59 1.63 2.50 20.66
N GLN A 60 0.98 2.41 19.53
CA GLN A 60 -0.46 2.56 19.37
C GLN A 60 -0.99 1.46 18.46
N HIS A 61 -2.28 1.11 18.60
CA HIS A 61 -2.95 0.16 17.72
C HIS A 61 -4.12 0.85 16.97
N PRO A 62 -4.24 0.68 15.64
CA PRO A 62 -5.22 1.45 14.85
C PRO A 62 -6.67 1.06 15.11
N THR A 63 -6.95 -0.19 15.48
CA THR A 63 -8.31 -0.71 15.69
C THR A 63 -8.61 -1.09 17.13
N GLY A 64 -7.59 -1.14 18.00
CA GLY A 64 -7.73 -1.66 19.36
C GLY A 64 -7.99 -3.18 19.41
N GLY A 65 -8.47 -3.67 20.55
CA GLY A 65 -8.80 -5.08 20.77
C GLY A 65 -8.69 -5.50 22.23
N VAL A 66 -8.95 -6.78 22.49
CA VAL A 66 -8.79 -7.38 23.81
C VAL A 66 -7.36 -7.89 23.98
N VAL A 67 -6.74 -7.63 25.11
CA VAL A 67 -5.37 -8.08 25.41
C VAL A 67 -5.37 -9.58 25.72
N GLY A 68 -4.71 -10.37 24.89
CA GLY A 68 -4.52 -11.81 25.11
C GLY A 68 -3.27 -12.12 25.93
N GLU A 69 -2.17 -11.39 25.68
CA GLU A 69 -0.89 -11.60 26.38
C GLU A 69 -0.13 -10.29 26.51
N LEU A 70 0.43 -10.05 27.70
CA LEU A 70 1.32 -8.90 27.96
C LEU A 70 2.75 -9.42 28.12
N ARG A 71 3.63 -9.09 27.18
CA ARG A 71 5.02 -9.57 27.13
C ARG A 71 6.03 -8.58 27.66
N ALA A 72 5.74 -7.28 27.63
CA ALA A 72 6.60 -6.24 28.14
C ALA A 72 5.87 -5.37 29.15
N ARG A 73 6.56 -4.99 30.23
CA ARG A 73 6.08 -4.16 31.32
C ARG A 73 6.95 -2.90 31.47
N ASP A 74 6.49 -1.93 32.26
CA ASP A 74 7.28 -0.76 32.55
C ASP A 74 8.65 -1.13 33.14
N GLY A 75 9.70 -0.57 32.56
CA GLY A 75 11.10 -0.82 32.93
C GLY A 75 11.77 -1.93 32.11
N ASP A 76 11.04 -2.71 31.32
CA ASP A 76 11.63 -3.75 30.47
C ASP A 76 12.37 -3.15 29.26
N LEU A 77 13.47 -3.80 28.90
CA LEU A 77 14.24 -3.50 27.69
C LEU A 77 13.69 -4.31 26.52
N VAL A 78 13.36 -3.64 25.44
CA VAL A 78 12.84 -4.24 24.21
C VAL A 78 13.66 -3.83 22.99
N LYS A 79 13.74 -4.74 22.02
CA LYS A 79 14.36 -4.47 20.72
C LYS A 79 13.30 -4.15 19.69
N ALA A 80 13.70 -3.43 18.65
CA ALA A 80 12.83 -3.19 17.49
C ALA A 80 12.30 -4.50 16.92
N GLY A 81 10.97 -4.58 16.75
CA GLY A 81 10.30 -5.80 16.29
C GLY A 81 9.84 -6.77 17.38
N ASP A 82 10.31 -6.65 18.63
CA ASP A 82 9.84 -7.49 19.72
C ASP A 82 8.34 -7.31 19.97
N VAL A 83 7.62 -8.40 20.20
CA VAL A 83 6.19 -8.36 20.54
C VAL A 83 6.05 -7.87 21.98
N VAL A 84 5.46 -6.72 22.18
CA VAL A 84 5.25 -6.11 23.51
C VAL A 84 3.88 -6.45 24.09
N VAL A 85 2.85 -6.50 23.24
CA VAL A 85 1.49 -6.93 23.58
C VAL A 85 0.97 -7.79 22.45
N ARG A 86 0.28 -8.88 22.77
CA ARG A 86 -0.50 -9.66 21.82
C ARG A 86 -1.98 -9.53 22.17
N LEU A 87 -2.78 -9.16 21.19
CA LEU A 87 -4.23 -9.15 21.31
C LEU A 87 -4.80 -10.57 21.20
N ASP A 88 -6.05 -10.76 21.62
CA ASP A 88 -6.80 -11.98 21.36
C ASP A 88 -7.06 -12.13 19.85
N ASP A 89 -6.57 -13.19 19.26
CA ASP A 89 -6.61 -13.48 17.84
C ASP A 89 -7.78 -14.37 17.42
N THR A 90 -8.60 -14.82 18.35
CA THR A 90 -9.66 -15.81 18.12
C THR A 90 -10.63 -15.34 17.03
N VAL A 91 -11.14 -14.12 17.14
CA VAL A 91 -12.09 -13.56 16.17
C VAL A 91 -11.43 -13.32 14.82
N THR A 92 -10.20 -12.80 14.83
CA THR A 92 -9.44 -12.49 13.61
C THR A 92 -9.05 -13.76 12.85
N LYS A 93 -8.61 -14.80 13.56
CA LYS A 93 -8.32 -16.12 12.97
C LYS A 93 -9.57 -16.77 12.39
N ALA A 94 -10.69 -16.75 13.13
CA ALA A 94 -11.95 -17.26 12.64
C ALA A 94 -12.43 -16.50 11.38
N GLY A 95 -12.32 -15.17 11.37
CA GLY A 95 -12.61 -14.34 10.21
C GLY A 95 -11.77 -14.72 8.98
N LEU A 96 -10.46 -14.85 9.14
CA LEU A 96 -9.57 -15.29 8.06
C LEU A 96 -9.91 -16.71 7.57
N ALA A 97 -10.21 -17.64 8.48
CA ALA A 97 -10.61 -19.01 8.12
C ALA A 97 -11.90 -19.02 7.29
N ILE A 98 -12.90 -18.23 7.66
CA ILE A 98 -14.16 -18.10 6.90
C ILE A 98 -13.90 -17.57 5.51
N VAL A 99 -13.11 -16.49 5.37
CA VAL A 99 -12.78 -15.89 4.08
C VAL A 99 -12.00 -16.88 3.21
N THR A 100 -11.03 -17.60 3.78
CA THR A 100 -10.22 -18.60 3.07
C THR A 100 -11.09 -19.76 2.58
N LYS A 101 -11.99 -20.28 3.41
CA LYS A 101 -12.90 -21.37 3.05
C LYS A 101 -13.84 -20.97 1.91
N ASN A 102 -14.39 -19.76 1.94
CA ASN A 102 -15.22 -19.26 0.85
C ASN A 102 -14.44 -19.13 -0.45
N LEU A 103 -13.21 -18.62 -0.37
CA LEU A 103 -12.33 -18.47 -1.52
C LEU A 103 -11.95 -19.81 -2.14
N ASP A 104 -11.68 -20.82 -1.32
CA ASP A 104 -11.44 -22.19 -1.77
C ASP A 104 -12.62 -22.76 -2.54
N GLY A 105 -13.85 -22.56 -2.03
CA GLY A 105 -15.09 -22.94 -2.73
C GLY A 105 -15.26 -22.24 -4.06
N LEU A 106 -14.97 -20.94 -4.12
CA LEU A 106 -15.06 -20.14 -5.34
C LEU A 106 -14.00 -20.57 -6.38
N TRP A 107 -12.78 -20.84 -5.99
CA TRP A 107 -11.73 -21.33 -6.88
C TRP A 107 -12.05 -22.71 -7.44
N ALA A 108 -12.56 -23.62 -6.62
CA ALA A 108 -12.95 -24.95 -7.07
C ALA A 108 -14.13 -24.87 -8.06
N ARG A 109 -15.13 -24.03 -7.75
CA ARG A 109 -16.26 -23.77 -8.68
C ARG A 109 -15.79 -23.12 -9.98
N GLY A 110 -14.90 -22.13 -9.92
CA GLY A 110 -14.32 -21.50 -11.09
C GLY A 110 -13.59 -22.49 -11.99
N ALA A 111 -12.79 -23.39 -11.40
CA ALA A 111 -12.08 -24.44 -12.13
C ALA A 111 -13.05 -25.41 -12.84
N ARG A 112 -14.16 -25.79 -12.17
CA ARG A 112 -15.19 -26.61 -12.82
C ARG A 112 -15.86 -25.88 -13.98
N LEU A 113 -16.28 -24.63 -13.77
CA LEU A 113 -16.92 -23.84 -14.82
C LEU A 113 -15.99 -23.60 -15.99
N GLU A 114 -14.72 -23.39 -15.77
CA GLU A 114 -13.73 -23.25 -16.83
C GLU A 114 -13.57 -24.58 -17.65
N ALA A 115 -13.55 -25.71 -16.93
CA ALA A 115 -13.51 -27.01 -17.57
C ALA A 115 -14.78 -27.30 -18.42
N GLU A 116 -15.98 -26.95 -17.91
CA GLU A 116 -17.26 -27.06 -18.65
C GLU A 116 -17.27 -26.13 -19.88
N GLN A 117 -16.80 -24.88 -19.75
CA GLN A 117 -16.75 -23.89 -20.83
C GLN A 117 -15.82 -24.36 -21.98
N ARG A 118 -14.66 -24.90 -21.60
CA ARG A 118 -13.66 -25.39 -22.57
C ARG A 118 -13.95 -26.79 -23.09
N GLY A 119 -14.92 -27.50 -22.53
CA GLY A 119 -15.24 -28.87 -22.91
C GLY A 119 -14.12 -29.84 -22.54
N LEU A 120 -13.45 -29.66 -21.42
CA LEU A 120 -12.40 -30.56 -20.95
C LEU A 120 -13.00 -31.86 -20.40
N ASP A 121 -12.21 -32.94 -20.42
CA ASP A 121 -12.65 -34.25 -19.91
C ASP A 121 -12.56 -34.32 -18.36
N ARG A 122 -11.81 -33.38 -17.72
CA ARG A 122 -11.63 -33.33 -16.28
C ARG A 122 -11.43 -31.90 -15.80
N VAL A 123 -11.74 -31.65 -14.51
CA VAL A 123 -11.48 -30.38 -13.86
C VAL A 123 -10.00 -30.27 -13.54
N VAL A 124 -9.39 -29.10 -13.83
CA VAL A 124 -8.01 -28.76 -13.48
C VAL A 124 -8.07 -27.71 -12.36
N PHE A 125 -7.78 -28.14 -11.14
CA PHE A 125 -7.82 -27.24 -9.98
C PHE A 125 -6.53 -26.41 -9.87
N PRO A 126 -6.60 -25.16 -9.33
CA PRO A 126 -5.43 -24.33 -9.09
C PRO A 126 -4.43 -24.97 -8.14
N ALA A 127 -3.13 -24.68 -8.29
CA ALA A 127 -2.07 -25.20 -7.43
C ALA A 127 -2.30 -24.86 -5.95
N SER A 128 -2.81 -23.65 -5.65
CA SER A 128 -3.14 -23.20 -4.30
C SER A 128 -4.14 -24.08 -3.55
N LEU A 129 -5.06 -24.74 -4.25
CA LEU A 129 -5.96 -25.74 -3.69
C LEU A 129 -5.28 -27.11 -3.57
N LEU A 130 -4.51 -27.50 -4.58
CA LEU A 130 -3.86 -28.82 -4.61
C LEU A 130 -2.79 -28.99 -3.54
N GLU A 131 -2.04 -27.92 -3.23
CA GLU A 131 -1.08 -27.90 -2.12
C GLU A 131 -1.72 -28.16 -0.76
N ARG A 132 -3.00 -27.80 -0.63
CA ARG A 132 -3.79 -28.02 0.62
C ARG A 132 -4.80 -29.16 0.47
N ALA A 133 -4.64 -30.06 -0.51
CA ALA A 133 -5.54 -31.19 -0.72
C ALA A 133 -5.65 -32.17 0.47
N ASN A 134 -4.72 -32.12 1.43
CA ASN A 134 -4.76 -32.87 2.68
C ASN A 134 -5.71 -32.26 3.72
N ASP A 135 -6.10 -31.00 3.58
CA ASP A 135 -7.11 -30.36 4.42
C ASP A 135 -8.49 -31.00 4.12
N PRO A 136 -9.21 -31.51 5.12
CA PRO A 136 -10.52 -32.12 4.92
C PRO A 136 -11.53 -31.22 4.20
N ASP A 137 -11.54 -29.92 4.51
CA ASP A 137 -12.46 -28.96 3.89
C ASP A 137 -12.15 -28.78 2.41
N VAL A 138 -10.88 -28.59 2.05
CA VAL A 138 -10.42 -28.44 0.66
C VAL A 138 -10.68 -29.71 -0.13
N LYS A 139 -10.38 -30.88 0.45
CA LYS A 139 -10.66 -32.19 -0.17
C LYS A 139 -12.13 -32.38 -0.49
N ASN A 140 -13.03 -32.04 0.44
CA ASN A 140 -14.46 -32.12 0.26
C ASN A 140 -14.96 -31.20 -0.88
N VAL A 141 -14.45 -29.98 -0.93
CA VAL A 141 -14.81 -29.02 -1.99
C VAL A 141 -14.36 -29.54 -3.37
N ILE A 142 -13.11 -30.01 -3.49
CA ILE A 142 -12.58 -30.60 -4.73
C ILE A 142 -13.44 -31.80 -5.17
N ALA A 143 -13.73 -32.72 -4.25
CA ALA A 143 -14.54 -33.90 -4.55
C ALA A 143 -15.97 -33.55 -4.98
N SER A 144 -16.59 -32.58 -4.33
CA SER A 144 -17.95 -32.12 -4.65
C SER A 144 -18.03 -31.49 -6.04
N GLU A 145 -17.09 -30.60 -6.39
CA GLU A 145 -17.07 -29.94 -7.70
C GLU A 145 -16.69 -30.92 -8.81
N THR A 146 -15.78 -31.88 -8.55
CA THR A 146 -15.48 -32.97 -9.50
C THR A 146 -16.72 -33.81 -9.75
N LYS A 147 -17.45 -34.22 -8.72
CA LYS A 147 -18.65 -35.00 -8.85
C LYS A 147 -19.75 -34.26 -9.61
N LEU A 148 -19.92 -32.97 -9.32
CA LEU A 148 -20.89 -32.14 -10.03
C LEU A 148 -20.54 -32.03 -11.53
N PHE A 149 -19.26 -31.84 -11.86
CA PHE A 149 -18.78 -31.85 -13.25
C PHE A 149 -19.13 -33.15 -13.97
N GLU A 150 -18.85 -34.32 -13.35
CA GLU A 150 -19.18 -35.65 -13.91
C GLU A 150 -20.67 -35.80 -14.17
N VAL A 151 -21.51 -35.45 -13.18
CA VAL A 151 -22.99 -35.58 -13.32
C VAL A 151 -23.52 -34.69 -14.42
N ARG A 152 -23.07 -33.44 -14.52
CA ARG A 152 -23.50 -32.49 -15.56
C ARG A 152 -23.03 -32.95 -16.95
N THR A 153 -21.79 -33.41 -17.07
CA THR A 153 -21.22 -33.91 -18.34
C THR A 153 -21.94 -35.17 -18.81
N ASN A 154 -22.18 -36.12 -17.91
CA ASN A 154 -22.89 -37.36 -18.22
C ASN A 154 -24.35 -37.06 -18.61
N GLY A 155 -25.04 -36.20 -17.90
CA GLY A 155 -26.41 -35.79 -18.21
C GLY A 155 -26.54 -35.19 -19.63
N ARG A 156 -25.62 -34.23 -19.94
CA ARG A 156 -25.57 -33.59 -21.27
C ARG A 156 -25.26 -34.62 -22.40
N THR A 157 -24.28 -35.50 -22.15
CA THR A 157 -23.90 -36.52 -23.12
C THR A 157 -25.06 -37.48 -23.38
N GLY A 158 -25.78 -37.90 -22.33
CA GLY A 158 -26.97 -38.73 -22.44
C GLY A 158 -28.10 -38.05 -23.25
N GLN A 159 -28.36 -36.76 -22.96
CA GLN A 159 -29.37 -35.99 -23.68
C GLN A 159 -29.04 -35.87 -25.19
N LYS A 160 -27.77 -35.58 -25.52
CA LYS A 160 -27.30 -35.53 -26.92
C LYS A 160 -27.35 -36.89 -27.59
N ALA A 161 -27.03 -37.99 -26.88
CA ALA A 161 -27.13 -39.34 -27.39
C ALA A 161 -28.58 -39.71 -27.73
N GLN A 162 -29.54 -39.36 -26.87
CA GLN A 162 -30.98 -39.57 -27.14
C GLN A 162 -31.46 -38.85 -28.43
N LEU A 163 -31.03 -37.59 -28.61
CA LEU A 163 -31.39 -36.84 -29.82
C LEU A 163 -30.70 -37.40 -31.06
N ARG A 164 -29.46 -37.88 -31.00
CA ARG A 164 -28.76 -38.55 -32.10
C ARG A 164 -29.49 -39.85 -32.49
N GLU A 165 -29.93 -40.63 -31.51
CA GLU A 165 -30.74 -41.83 -31.76
C GLU A 165 -32.04 -41.47 -32.49
N ARG A 166 -32.69 -40.37 -32.13
CA ARG A 166 -33.86 -39.84 -32.83
C ARG A 166 -33.54 -39.50 -34.29
N VAL A 167 -32.37 -38.90 -34.57
CA VAL A 167 -31.91 -38.63 -35.94
C VAL A 167 -31.70 -39.94 -36.70
N THR A 168 -31.15 -40.98 -36.07
CA THR A 168 -30.99 -42.33 -36.69
C THR A 168 -32.34 -42.94 -37.06
N GLN A 169 -33.31 -42.92 -36.15
CA GLN A 169 -34.68 -43.39 -36.43
C GLN A 169 -35.36 -42.66 -37.58
N LEU A 170 -35.20 -41.33 -37.64
CA LEU A 170 -35.74 -40.55 -38.78
C LEU A 170 -35.04 -40.84 -40.08
N ASN A 171 -33.76 -41.19 -40.12
CA ASN A 171 -33.04 -41.61 -41.30
C ASN A 171 -33.52 -42.96 -41.76
N GLU A 172 -33.85 -43.92 -40.89
CA GLU A 172 -34.45 -45.22 -41.24
C GLU A 172 -35.87 -45.04 -41.82
N GLU A 173 -36.67 -44.11 -41.21
CA GLU A 173 -37.99 -43.75 -41.75
C GLU A 173 -37.85 -43.18 -43.16
N ILE A 174 -36.90 -42.30 -43.44
CA ILE A 174 -36.61 -41.76 -44.78
C ILE A 174 -36.22 -42.88 -45.75
N ALA A 175 -35.40 -43.84 -45.30
CA ALA A 175 -35.02 -44.97 -46.15
C ALA A 175 -36.23 -45.84 -46.53
N GLY A 176 -37.13 -46.07 -45.55
CA GLY A 176 -38.39 -46.77 -45.79
C GLY A 176 -39.32 -46.06 -46.79
N LEU A 177 -39.52 -44.75 -46.59
CA LEU A 177 -40.29 -43.87 -47.46
C LEU A 177 -39.73 -43.85 -48.92
N LYS A 178 -38.41 -43.83 -49.06
CA LYS A 178 -37.72 -43.86 -50.34
C LYS A 178 -37.90 -45.21 -51.06
N ALA A 179 -37.92 -46.31 -50.31
CA ALA A 179 -38.23 -47.62 -50.90
C ALA A 179 -39.68 -47.70 -51.39
N GLN A 180 -40.64 -47.13 -50.61
CA GLN A 180 -42.04 -47.03 -51.02
C GLN A 180 -42.23 -46.12 -52.24
N GLU A 181 -41.56 -44.95 -52.26
CA GLU A 181 -41.54 -44.08 -53.45
C GLU A 181 -41.03 -44.82 -54.69
N LYS A 182 -39.90 -45.57 -54.60
CA LYS A 182 -39.35 -46.35 -55.70
C LYS A 182 -40.30 -47.46 -56.17
N ALA A 183 -40.94 -48.14 -55.23
CA ALA A 183 -41.95 -49.19 -55.63
C ALA A 183 -43.15 -48.57 -56.39
N LYS A 184 -43.60 -47.38 -55.94
CA LYS A 184 -44.64 -46.61 -56.57
C LYS A 184 -44.21 -46.11 -57.97
N ASP A 185 -42.99 -45.69 -58.19
CA ASP A 185 -42.41 -45.29 -59.46
C ASP A 185 -42.45 -46.48 -60.42
N GLN A 186 -42.14 -47.73 -59.97
CA GLN A 186 -42.21 -48.93 -60.79
C GLN A 186 -43.67 -49.28 -61.19
N GLU A 187 -44.64 -49.15 -60.26
CA GLU A 187 -46.05 -49.38 -60.52
C GLU A 187 -46.59 -48.38 -61.54
N ILE A 188 -46.26 -47.10 -61.40
CA ILE A 188 -46.59 -46.01 -62.34
C ILE A 188 -46.04 -46.34 -63.72
N ALA A 189 -44.78 -46.75 -63.88
CA ALA A 189 -44.15 -47.05 -65.12
C ALA A 189 -44.88 -48.28 -65.88
N LEU A 190 -45.36 -49.27 -65.09
CA LEU A 190 -46.12 -50.38 -65.64
C LEU A 190 -47.53 -49.97 -66.18
N VAL A 191 -48.22 -49.13 -65.35
CA VAL A 191 -49.56 -48.61 -65.74
C VAL A 191 -49.45 -47.63 -66.91
N GLU A 192 -48.41 -46.79 -66.97
CA GLU A 192 -48.17 -45.90 -68.11
C GLU A 192 -47.87 -46.64 -69.39
N LYS A 193 -47.16 -47.81 -69.34
CA LYS A 193 -46.94 -48.69 -70.47
C LYS A 193 -48.26 -49.31 -70.94
N GLU A 194 -49.11 -49.78 -70.02
CA GLU A 194 -50.45 -50.28 -70.33
C GLU A 194 -51.33 -49.20 -70.97
N LEU A 195 -51.32 -47.97 -70.33
CA LEU A 195 -52.08 -46.82 -70.82
C LEU A 195 -51.72 -46.46 -72.25
N ALA A 196 -50.40 -46.43 -72.58
CA ALA A 196 -49.95 -46.16 -73.95
C ALA A 196 -50.48 -47.15 -74.94
N GLY A 197 -50.50 -48.48 -74.63
CA GLY A 197 -51.07 -49.51 -75.45
C GLY A 197 -52.59 -49.42 -75.62
N VAL A 198 -53.33 -49.16 -74.54
CA VAL A 198 -54.77 -48.94 -74.58
C VAL A 198 -55.16 -47.65 -75.32
N ARG A 199 -54.34 -46.57 -75.23
CA ARG A 199 -54.58 -45.33 -75.99
C ARG A 199 -54.44 -45.57 -77.53
N ASP A 200 -53.45 -46.36 -78.00
CA ASP A 200 -53.30 -46.79 -79.45
C ASP A 200 -54.50 -47.60 -79.90
N LEU A 201 -54.96 -48.56 -79.06
CA LEU A 201 -56.13 -49.35 -79.35
C LEU A 201 -57.43 -48.54 -79.40
N TYR A 202 -57.59 -47.53 -78.53
CA TYR A 202 -58.75 -46.66 -78.54
C TYR A 202 -58.79 -45.79 -79.78
N GLU A 203 -57.66 -45.20 -80.22
CA GLU A 203 -57.57 -44.49 -81.48
C GLU A 203 -57.97 -45.32 -82.70
N LYS A 204 -57.79 -46.67 -82.65
CA LYS A 204 -58.20 -47.63 -83.64
C LYS A 204 -59.62 -48.12 -83.44
N HIS A 205 -60.39 -47.57 -82.45
CA HIS A 205 -61.76 -47.94 -82.12
C HIS A 205 -61.93 -49.43 -81.66
N LEU A 206 -60.88 -50.03 -81.12
CA LEU A 206 -60.84 -51.42 -80.68
C LEU A 206 -61.15 -51.61 -79.17
N VAL A 207 -61.20 -50.56 -78.40
CA VAL A 207 -61.53 -50.59 -76.97
C VAL A 207 -62.47 -49.46 -76.59
N GLN A 208 -63.20 -49.65 -75.44
CA GLN A 208 -64.15 -48.63 -74.93
C GLN A 208 -63.42 -47.52 -74.17
N ILE A 209 -63.92 -46.27 -74.22
CA ILE A 209 -63.38 -45.11 -73.51
C ILE A 209 -63.32 -45.31 -72.00
N SER A 210 -64.22 -46.12 -71.47
CA SER A 210 -64.23 -46.42 -70.01
C SER A 210 -62.94 -47.09 -69.54
N ARG A 211 -62.32 -47.94 -70.40
CA ARG A 211 -61.03 -48.58 -70.06
C ARG A 211 -59.86 -47.58 -70.06
N LEU A 212 -59.82 -46.65 -71.03
CA LEU A 212 -58.83 -45.59 -71.11
C LEU A 212 -58.94 -44.68 -69.91
N THR A 213 -60.14 -44.17 -69.60
CA THR A 213 -60.33 -43.23 -68.46
C THR A 213 -60.13 -43.92 -67.10
N ALA A 214 -60.31 -45.24 -66.99
CA ALA A 214 -59.97 -45.97 -65.76
C ALA A 214 -58.49 -46.01 -65.54
N LEU A 215 -57.65 -46.28 -66.57
CA LEU A 215 -56.16 -46.23 -66.44
C LEU A 215 -55.61 -44.80 -66.19
N GLU A 216 -56.26 -43.82 -66.86
CA GLU A 216 -55.87 -42.42 -66.58
C GLU A 216 -56.14 -42.01 -65.14
N ARG A 217 -57.28 -42.39 -64.54
CA ARG A 217 -57.59 -42.21 -63.14
C ARG A 217 -56.63 -42.95 -62.22
N ASP A 218 -56.27 -44.21 -62.55
CA ASP A 218 -55.31 -44.98 -61.78
C ASP A 218 -53.92 -44.36 -61.82
N THR A 219 -53.43 -43.86 -62.96
CA THR A 219 -52.20 -43.14 -63.10
C THR A 219 -52.19 -41.86 -62.24
N ALA A 220 -53.29 -41.08 -62.26
CA ALA A 220 -53.42 -39.88 -61.42
C ALA A 220 -53.40 -40.18 -59.89
N ARG A 221 -54.13 -41.30 -59.51
CA ARG A 221 -54.12 -41.74 -58.10
C ARG A 221 -52.72 -42.17 -57.63
N LEU A 222 -52.04 -43.02 -58.46
CA LEU A 222 -50.68 -43.47 -58.14
C LEU A 222 -49.70 -42.36 -58.07
N ASN A 223 -49.72 -41.32 -58.93
CA ASN A 223 -48.93 -40.12 -58.87
C ASN A 223 -49.22 -39.29 -57.57
N GLY A 224 -50.49 -39.24 -57.13
CA GLY A 224 -50.86 -38.64 -55.85
C GLY A 224 -50.24 -39.38 -54.66
N GLU A 225 -50.32 -40.73 -54.66
CA GLU A 225 -49.67 -41.54 -53.60
C GLU A 225 -48.16 -41.39 -53.59
N ARG A 226 -47.49 -41.34 -54.75
CA ARG A 226 -46.05 -41.04 -54.87
C ARG A 226 -45.72 -39.64 -54.27
N ALA A 227 -46.48 -38.62 -54.63
CA ALA A 227 -46.31 -37.28 -54.10
C ALA A 227 -46.44 -37.23 -52.55
N GLN A 228 -47.32 -38.08 -51.99
CA GLN A 228 -47.48 -38.27 -50.57
C GLN A 228 -46.17 -38.77 -49.89
N TYR A 229 -45.53 -39.81 -50.49
CA TYR A 229 -44.25 -40.32 -49.98
C TYR A 229 -43.11 -39.26 -50.03
N ILE A 230 -43.07 -38.48 -51.13
CA ILE A 230 -42.13 -37.40 -51.30
C ILE A 230 -42.34 -36.33 -50.21
N ALA A 231 -43.59 -35.94 -49.95
CA ALA A 231 -43.95 -34.98 -48.92
C ALA A 231 -43.59 -35.50 -47.53
N SER A 232 -43.94 -36.76 -47.20
CA SER A 232 -43.58 -37.38 -45.91
C SER A 232 -42.06 -37.45 -45.69
N ARG A 233 -41.29 -37.81 -46.75
CA ARG A 233 -39.82 -37.78 -46.70
C ARG A 233 -39.26 -36.38 -46.44
N ALA A 234 -39.83 -35.32 -47.02
CA ALA A 234 -39.45 -33.96 -46.82
C ALA A 234 -39.75 -33.53 -45.38
N GLN A 235 -40.87 -33.91 -44.78
CA GLN A 235 -41.22 -33.69 -43.39
C GLN A 235 -40.22 -34.38 -42.45
N ALA A 236 -39.89 -35.68 -42.72
CA ALA A 236 -38.89 -36.37 -41.88
C ALA A 236 -37.51 -35.67 -41.94
N LYS A 237 -37.09 -35.19 -43.12
CA LYS A 237 -35.87 -34.35 -43.24
C LYS A 237 -35.94 -33.09 -42.44
N GLY A 238 -37.06 -32.38 -42.43
CA GLY A 238 -37.26 -31.18 -41.61
C GLY A 238 -37.09 -31.47 -40.12
N LYS A 239 -37.67 -32.62 -39.65
CA LYS A 239 -37.50 -33.05 -38.24
C LYS A 239 -36.05 -33.40 -37.89
N ILE A 240 -35.25 -33.95 -38.83
CA ILE A 240 -33.83 -34.19 -38.62
C ILE A 240 -33.11 -32.84 -38.37
N THR A 241 -33.32 -31.87 -39.26
CA THR A 241 -32.69 -30.55 -39.13
C THR A 241 -33.08 -29.87 -37.80
N GLU A 242 -34.35 -29.94 -37.40
CA GLU A 242 -34.80 -29.45 -36.10
C GLU A 242 -34.10 -30.15 -34.95
N THR A 243 -34.00 -31.48 -34.97
CA THR A 243 -33.29 -32.26 -33.93
C THR A 243 -31.80 -31.95 -33.88
N GLU A 244 -31.15 -31.77 -35.02
CA GLU A 244 -29.72 -31.33 -35.07
C GLU A 244 -29.53 -29.94 -34.50
N LEU A 245 -30.43 -29.02 -34.78
CA LEU A 245 -30.42 -27.69 -34.15
C LEU A 245 -30.60 -27.77 -32.65
N GLN A 246 -31.46 -28.67 -32.13
CA GLN A 246 -31.61 -28.92 -30.70
C GLN A 246 -30.30 -29.43 -30.06
N ILE A 247 -29.56 -30.31 -30.74
CA ILE A 247 -28.24 -30.79 -30.27
C ILE A 247 -27.25 -29.63 -30.16
N ILE A 248 -27.20 -28.75 -31.14
CA ILE A 248 -26.36 -27.58 -31.15
C ILE A 248 -26.77 -26.59 -30.04
N GLN A 249 -28.07 -26.43 -29.81
CA GLN A 249 -28.61 -25.53 -28.80
C GLN A 249 -28.20 -25.95 -27.39
N ILE A 250 -28.14 -27.26 -27.07
CA ILE A 250 -27.66 -27.75 -25.77
C ILE A 250 -26.24 -27.24 -25.47
N ASP A 251 -25.34 -27.24 -26.47
CA ASP A 251 -23.98 -26.74 -26.27
C ASP A 251 -23.92 -25.23 -26.12
N LYS A 252 -24.72 -24.49 -26.89
CA LYS A 252 -24.80 -23.02 -26.78
C LYS A 252 -25.35 -22.57 -25.43
N ASP A 253 -26.42 -23.23 -24.96
CA ASP A 253 -27.04 -22.92 -23.67
C ASP A 253 -26.06 -23.17 -22.54
N LEU A 254 -25.33 -24.30 -22.57
CA LEU A 254 -24.28 -24.55 -21.59
C LEU A 254 -23.22 -23.46 -21.59
N VAL A 255 -22.64 -23.13 -22.75
CA VAL A 255 -21.59 -22.11 -22.82
C VAL A 255 -22.09 -20.76 -22.33
N SER A 256 -23.34 -20.41 -22.65
CA SER A 256 -23.95 -19.16 -22.19
C SER A 256 -24.12 -19.12 -20.65
N GLU A 257 -24.73 -20.20 -20.09
CA GLU A 257 -24.91 -20.33 -18.63
C GLU A 257 -23.58 -20.32 -17.90
N VAL A 258 -22.65 -21.17 -18.32
CA VAL A 258 -21.33 -21.31 -17.68
C VAL A 258 -20.51 -20.02 -17.79
N SER A 259 -20.57 -19.32 -18.93
CA SER A 259 -19.86 -18.05 -19.10
C SER A 259 -20.40 -16.95 -18.18
N LYS A 260 -21.71 -16.94 -17.92
CA LYS A 260 -22.32 -16.04 -16.93
C LYS A 260 -21.85 -16.38 -15.53
N ASP A 261 -22.00 -17.64 -15.13
CA ASP A 261 -21.62 -18.13 -13.81
C ASP A 261 -20.13 -17.96 -13.53
N LEU A 262 -19.27 -18.14 -14.55
CA LEU A 262 -17.84 -17.95 -14.43
C LEU A 262 -17.47 -16.49 -14.17
N ARG A 263 -18.12 -15.53 -14.86
CA ARG A 263 -17.93 -14.10 -14.58
C ARG A 263 -18.32 -13.75 -13.16
N GLU A 264 -19.51 -14.15 -12.72
CA GLU A 264 -19.97 -13.89 -11.35
C GLU A 264 -19.03 -14.53 -10.30
N THR A 265 -18.50 -15.73 -10.62
CA THR A 265 -17.56 -16.42 -9.73
C THR A 265 -16.23 -15.68 -9.66
N ASN A 266 -15.71 -15.19 -10.80
CA ASN A 266 -14.46 -14.45 -10.86
C ASN A 266 -14.58 -13.09 -10.14
N ASP A 267 -15.72 -12.40 -10.27
CA ASP A 267 -15.96 -11.15 -9.54
C ASP A 267 -15.94 -11.39 -8.02
N LYS A 268 -16.58 -12.46 -7.56
CA LYS A 268 -16.53 -12.87 -6.15
C LYS A 268 -15.14 -13.30 -5.71
N ILE A 269 -14.38 -14.00 -6.54
CA ILE A 269 -12.99 -14.34 -6.25
C ILE A 269 -12.18 -13.05 -6.00
N GLY A 270 -12.32 -12.04 -6.87
CA GLY A 270 -11.66 -10.75 -6.69
C GLY A 270 -12.00 -10.12 -5.34
N GLU A 271 -13.28 -10.03 -5.01
CA GLU A 271 -13.75 -9.50 -3.73
C GLU A 271 -13.18 -10.27 -2.53
N PHE A 272 -13.23 -11.60 -2.57
CA PHE A 272 -12.74 -12.43 -1.45
C PHE A 272 -11.21 -12.44 -1.33
N VAL A 273 -10.47 -12.25 -2.42
CA VAL A 273 -9.01 -12.04 -2.38
C VAL A 273 -8.68 -10.76 -1.62
N GLU A 274 -9.36 -9.65 -1.88
CA GLU A 274 -9.17 -8.40 -1.15
C GLU A 274 -9.54 -8.53 0.33
N ARG A 275 -10.65 -9.21 0.63
CA ARG A 275 -11.05 -9.52 2.00
C ARG A 275 -10.00 -10.38 2.73
N LYS A 276 -9.38 -11.34 2.03
CA LYS A 276 -8.32 -12.18 2.59
C LYS A 276 -7.11 -11.35 2.97
N VAL A 277 -6.64 -10.44 2.07
CA VAL A 277 -5.53 -9.53 2.36
C VAL A 277 -5.82 -8.69 3.59
N THR A 278 -7.05 -8.15 3.69
CA THR A 278 -7.48 -7.37 4.87
C THR A 278 -7.46 -8.20 6.15
N ALA A 279 -7.99 -9.43 6.12
CA ALA A 279 -8.01 -10.32 7.28
C ALA A 279 -6.60 -10.78 7.70
N GLU A 280 -5.71 -11.02 6.74
CA GLU A 280 -4.30 -11.35 7.01
C GLU A 280 -3.55 -10.15 7.63
N ASP A 281 -3.81 -8.93 7.18
CA ASP A 281 -3.23 -7.73 7.78
C ASP A 281 -3.74 -7.51 9.22
N GLN A 282 -5.04 -7.70 9.46
CA GLN A 282 -5.62 -7.66 10.80
C GLN A 282 -4.98 -8.71 11.72
N LEU A 283 -4.77 -9.94 11.24
CA LEU A 283 -4.13 -11.00 12.01
C LEU A 283 -2.66 -10.66 12.31
N ARG A 284 -1.94 -10.05 11.37
CA ARG A 284 -0.55 -9.60 11.58
C ARG A 284 -0.44 -8.52 12.63
N ARG A 285 -1.43 -7.61 12.70
CA ARG A 285 -1.48 -6.53 13.67
C ARG A 285 -1.84 -6.97 15.08
N VAL A 286 -2.36 -8.18 15.27
CA VAL A 286 -2.59 -8.77 16.61
C VAL A 286 -1.32 -8.75 17.48
N ASP A 287 -0.15 -8.96 16.87
CA ASP A 287 1.16 -8.77 17.50
C ASP A 287 1.57 -7.30 17.48
N ILE A 288 1.42 -6.59 18.57
CA ILE A 288 1.88 -5.21 18.73
C ILE A 288 3.37 -5.23 19.04
N ARG A 289 4.16 -4.60 18.18
CA ARG A 289 5.63 -4.67 18.22
C ARG A 289 6.26 -3.33 18.58
N ALA A 290 7.42 -3.41 19.22
CA ALA A 290 8.27 -2.26 19.51
C ALA A 290 8.77 -1.63 18.19
N PRO A 291 8.59 -0.31 17.97
CA PRO A 291 9.06 0.37 16.75
C PRO A 291 10.58 0.64 16.76
N GLN A 292 11.24 0.56 17.92
CA GLN A 292 12.67 0.82 18.10
C GLN A 292 13.18 0.13 19.37
N ASP A 293 14.51 0.04 19.48
CA ASP A 293 15.17 -0.39 20.72
C ASP A 293 14.96 0.63 21.83
N GLY A 294 14.70 0.18 23.05
CA GLY A 294 14.53 1.10 24.17
C GLY A 294 13.92 0.46 25.40
N MET A 295 13.62 1.29 26.38
CA MET A 295 12.95 0.91 27.61
C MET A 295 11.48 1.27 27.54
N VAL A 296 10.62 0.37 27.95
CA VAL A 296 9.17 0.58 28.07
C VAL A 296 8.88 1.52 29.24
N LEU A 297 8.06 2.52 29.00
CA LEU A 297 7.63 3.51 29.98
C LEU A 297 6.14 3.82 29.80
N GLN A 298 5.45 4.14 30.91
CA GLN A 298 4.04 4.54 30.93
C GLN A 298 3.11 3.57 30.17
N SER A 299 3.23 2.28 30.45
CA SER A 299 2.27 1.31 29.95
C SER A 299 0.88 1.61 30.54
N THR A 300 -0.13 1.71 29.67
CA THR A 300 -1.55 1.87 30.07
C THR A 300 -2.25 0.51 30.25
N VAL A 301 -1.61 -0.55 29.76
CA VAL A 301 -2.13 -1.92 29.81
C VAL A 301 -1.43 -2.72 30.90
N HIS A 302 -2.20 -3.16 31.88
CA HIS A 302 -1.63 -3.87 33.05
C HIS A 302 -2.18 -5.29 33.24
N THR A 303 -3.30 -5.62 32.56
CA THR A 303 -4.02 -6.90 32.77
C THR A 303 -4.36 -7.56 31.45
N VAL A 304 -4.23 -8.89 31.42
CA VAL A 304 -4.80 -9.74 30.36
C VAL A 304 -6.32 -9.66 30.43
N GLY A 305 -7.00 -9.59 29.28
CA GLY A 305 -8.46 -9.36 29.19
C GLY A 305 -8.84 -7.87 29.19
N GLY A 306 -7.88 -6.95 29.39
CA GLY A 306 -8.12 -5.49 29.23
C GLY A 306 -8.46 -5.13 27.79
N VAL A 307 -9.23 -4.05 27.61
CA VAL A 307 -9.62 -3.55 26.28
C VAL A 307 -8.77 -2.34 25.92
N ILE A 308 -8.16 -2.38 24.75
CA ILE A 308 -7.44 -1.25 24.14
C ILE A 308 -8.35 -0.61 23.11
N THR A 309 -8.53 0.73 23.21
CA THR A 309 -9.29 1.49 22.19
C THR A 309 -8.42 1.87 21.00
N ALA A 310 -9.06 2.13 19.88
CA ALA A 310 -8.36 2.53 18.65
C ALA A 310 -7.62 3.85 18.84
N GLY A 311 -6.32 3.86 18.52
CA GLY A 311 -5.49 5.06 18.56
C GLY A 311 -4.94 5.44 19.95
N ASP A 312 -5.33 4.74 21.01
CA ASP A 312 -4.78 5.00 22.35
C ASP A 312 -3.30 4.60 22.43
N ALA A 313 -2.54 5.38 23.21
CA ALA A 313 -1.16 5.04 23.53
C ALA A 313 -1.14 3.86 24.52
N ILE A 314 -0.61 2.72 24.06
CA ILE A 314 -0.48 1.49 24.85
C ILE A 314 0.70 1.60 25.81
N MET A 315 1.83 2.07 25.30
CA MET A 315 3.08 2.32 26.04
C MET A 315 3.97 3.28 25.27
N MET A 316 4.97 3.81 25.93
CA MET A 316 6.02 4.61 25.33
C MET A 316 7.33 3.83 25.32
N ILE A 317 8.11 3.95 24.26
CA ILE A 317 9.46 3.38 24.21
C ILE A 317 10.46 4.53 24.15
N VAL A 318 11.25 4.60 25.21
CA VAL A 318 12.34 5.56 25.34
C VAL A 318 13.62 4.90 24.83
N PRO A 319 14.20 5.38 23.75
CA PRO A 319 15.43 4.79 23.23
C PRO A 319 16.57 4.96 24.23
N GLN A 320 17.39 3.93 24.32
CA GLN A 320 18.64 3.97 25.09
C GLN A 320 19.83 4.39 24.21
N SER A 321 19.60 5.03 23.06
CA SER A 321 20.69 5.51 22.24
C SER A 321 21.53 6.53 23.01
N ASP A 322 22.82 6.30 23.05
CA ASP A 322 23.82 7.11 23.78
C ASP A 322 24.04 8.52 23.20
N ASP A 323 23.28 8.90 22.19
CA ASP A 323 23.37 10.21 21.57
C ASP A 323 22.64 11.26 22.44
N LEU A 324 23.35 11.70 23.49
CA LEU A 324 22.92 12.82 24.29
C LEU A 324 23.25 14.11 23.56
N SER A 325 22.29 15.04 23.54
CA SER A 325 22.46 16.38 23.02
C SER A 325 22.06 17.41 24.09
N VAL A 326 22.48 18.66 23.93
CA VAL A 326 22.05 19.73 24.77
C VAL A 326 21.02 20.56 24.03
N GLU A 327 19.88 20.75 24.68
CA GLU A 327 18.86 21.69 24.20
C GLU A 327 18.99 22.98 25.04
N ALA A 328 19.30 24.09 24.37
CA ALA A 328 19.51 25.38 25.04
C ALA A 328 18.53 26.44 24.52
N LYS A 329 18.12 27.34 25.43
CA LYS A 329 17.17 28.42 25.15
C LYS A 329 17.94 29.72 24.86
N VAL A 330 17.65 30.34 23.75
CA VAL A 330 18.30 31.58 23.28
C VAL A 330 17.29 32.70 23.19
N ASN A 331 17.70 33.88 23.62
CA ASN A 331 16.87 35.07 23.55
C ASN A 331 16.58 35.43 22.06
N PRO A 332 15.36 35.81 21.68
CA PRO A 332 15.02 36.21 20.31
C PRO A 332 15.90 37.37 19.77
N GLN A 333 16.45 38.21 20.61
CA GLN A 333 17.32 39.30 20.19
C GLN A 333 18.70 38.85 19.69
N ASP A 334 19.07 37.58 19.93
CA ASP A 334 20.39 37.04 19.61
C ASP A 334 20.37 36.00 18.49
N ILE A 335 19.19 35.74 17.89
CA ILE A 335 19.01 34.70 16.86
C ILE A 335 19.86 34.95 15.59
N ASP A 336 20.07 36.22 15.24
CA ASP A 336 20.89 36.67 14.11
C ASP A 336 22.37 36.27 14.21
N LYS A 337 22.83 35.96 15.43
CA LYS A 337 24.21 35.55 15.71
C LYS A 337 24.43 34.05 15.64
N LEU A 338 23.35 33.26 15.45
CA LEU A 338 23.39 31.82 15.51
C LEU A 338 23.38 31.21 14.10
N GLN A 339 24.28 30.25 13.90
CA GLN A 339 24.35 29.47 12.66
C GLN A 339 24.60 28.00 12.99
N ILE A 340 24.03 27.11 12.15
CA ILE A 340 24.32 25.67 12.22
C ILE A 340 25.81 25.46 11.95
N GLY A 341 26.46 24.59 12.74
CA GLY A 341 27.88 24.30 12.62
C GLY A 341 28.77 25.14 13.54
N GLN A 342 28.23 26.10 14.30
CA GLN A 342 29.02 26.89 15.28
C GLN A 342 29.54 26.01 16.42
N LYS A 343 30.79 26.23 16.78
CA LYS A 343 31.41 25.60 17.96
C LYS A 343 30.80 26.17 19.22
N THR A 344 30.52 25.27 20.15
CA THR A 344 29.88 25.61 21.42
C THR A 344 30.64 24.95 22.54
N LEU A 345 30.94 25.69 23.58
CA LEU A 345 31.53 25.17 24.80
C LEU A 345 30.39 24.89 25.79
N LEU A 346 30.30 23.66 26.28
CA LEU A 346 29.24 23.22 27.19
C LEU A 346 29.80 23.10 28.60
N ARG A 347 29.22 23.84 29.52
CA ARG A 347 29.56 23.81 30.94
C ARG A 347 28.43 23.13 31.70
N LEU A 348 28.74 22.00 32.30
CA LEU A 348 27.79 21.20 33.07
C LEU A 348 27.65 21.78 34.50
N SER A 349 26.58 22.52 34.72
CA SER A 349 26.35 23.20 36.00
C SER A 349 26.04 22.23 37.16
N ALA A 350 25.65 20.98 36.83
CA ALA A 350 25.37 19.94 37.81
C ALA A 350 26.61 19.35 38.46
N PHE A 351 27.80 19.52 37.86
CA PHE A 351 29.08 19.01 38.38
C PHE A 351 29.95 20.12 38.97
N ASN A 352 30.96 19.73 39.71
CA ASN A 352 31.93 20.67 40.29
C ASN A 352 32.75 21.34 39.17
N GLN A 353 32.53 22.65 38.99
CA GLN A 353 33.13 23.45 37.91
C GLN A 353 34.66 23.55 37.97
N ARG A 354 35.31 23.21 39.10
CA ARG A 354 36.77 23.24 39.22
C ARG A 354 37.43 21.96 38.75
N THR A 355 36.73 20.84 38.74
CA THR A 355 37.27 19.52 38.43
C THR A 355 36.73 18.93 37.13
N THR A 356 35.55 19.38 36.66
CA THR A 356 34.93 18.86 35.43
C THR A 356 35.38 19.66 34.23
N PRO A 357 35.90 19.02 33.18
CA PRO A 357 36.28 19.70 31.96
C PRO A 357 35.03 20.23 31.21
N GLU A 358 35.19 21.38 30.57
CA GLU A 358 34.21 21.88 29.62
C GLU A 358 34.23 21.01 28.36
N LEU A 359 33.04 20.72 27.81
CA LEU A 359 32.90 19.85 26.62
C LEU A 359 32.72 20.70 25.37
N ASN A 360 33.34 20.27 24.30
CA ASN A 360 33.13 20.87 22.99
C ASN A 360 31.88 20.25 22.33
N GLY A 361 30.99 21.10 21.84
CA GLY A 361 29.82 20.72 21.07
C GLY A 361 29.73 21.52 19.78
N VAL A 362 28.78 21.11 18.93
CA VAL A 362 28.48 21.82 17.69
C VAL A 362 26.97 22.01 17.57
N VAL A 363 26.54 23.22 17.19
CA VAL A 363 25.14 23.55 16.96
C VAL A 363 24.67 22.75 15.73
N THR A 364 23.74 21.80 15.92
CA THR A 364 23.18 20.97 14.86
C THR A 364 21.82 21.46 14.36
N ARG A 365 21.07 22.12 15.22
CA ARG A 365 19.75 22.66 14.89
C ARG A 365 19.50 23.99 15.57
N VAL A 366 18.85 24.89 14.84
CA VAL A 366 18.26 26.12 15.36
C VAL A 366 16.77 26.04 15.04
N SER A 367 15.90 26.26 16.03
CA SER A 367 14.45 26.29 15.82
C SER A 367 14.08 27.38 14.80
N PRO A 368 13.22 27.08 13.79
CA PRO A 368 12.80 28.10 12.83
C PRO A 368 11.80 29.11 13.40
N ASP A 369 11.19 28.81 14.56
CA ASP A 369 10.19 29.66 15.20
C ASP A 369 10.42 29.76 16.71
N VAL A 370 9.83 30.78 17.29
CA VAL A 370 9.90 31.05 18.75
C VAL A 370 8.97 30.13 19.51
N THR A 371 9.45 29.63 20.64
CA THR A 371 8.64 28.90 21.61
C THR A 371 8.30 29.84 22.77
N THR A 372 7.01 29.85 23.17
CA THR A 372 6.56 30.60 24.34
C THR A 372 6.43 29.68 25.53
N GLU A 373 7.07 29.98 26.62
CA GLU A 373 6.94 29.23 27.87
C GLU A 373 5.59 29.56 28.53
N GLN A 374 4.72 28.57 28.66
CA GLN A 374 3.34 28.77 29.13
C GLN A 374 3.24 29.34 30.55
N ARG A 375 4.24 29.11 31.41
CA ARG A 375 4.23 29.53 32.79
C ARG A 375 4.71 30.97 32.97
N THR A 376 5.69 31.41 32.20
CA THR A 376 6.36 32.70 32.33
C THR A 376 6.00 33.72 31.25
N GLY A 377 5.42 33.28 30.15
CA GLY A 377 5.13 34.08 28.96
C GLY A 377 6.37 34.49 28.16
N GLN A 378 7.57 34.05 28.57
CA GLN A 378 8.82 34.37 27.87
C GLN A 378 8.91 33.61 26.54
N THR A 379 9.35 34.32 25.51
CA THR A 379 9.65 33.75 24.21
C THR A 379 11.13 33.47 24.05
N TYR A 380 11.48 32.32 23.48
CA TYR A 380 12.86 31.92 23.21
C TYR A 380 12.95 31.07 21.94
N TYR A 381 14.12 31.06 21.34
CA TYR A 381 14.48 30.07 20.31
C TYR A 381 15.17 28.90 20.99
N THR A 382 14.91 27.69 20.47
CA THR A 382 15.58 26.48 20.92
C THR A 382 16.72 26.13 19.96
N ILE A 383 17.91 25.93 20.51
CA ILE A 383 19.04 25.38 19.77
C ILE A 383 19.38 24.00 20.28
N ARG A 384 19.82 23.12 19.38
CA ARG A 384 20.33 21.81 19.73
C ARG A 384 21.81 21.71 19.44
N VAL A 385 22.56 21.29 20.44
CA VAL A 385 24.02 21.14 20.38
C VAL A 385 24.37 19.67 20.56
N SER A 386 25.02 19.10 19.58
CA SER A 386 25.51 17.72 19.63
C SER A 386 26.88 17.69 20.34
N MET A 387 27.08 16.63 21.11
CA MET A 387 28.35 16.34 21.79
C MET A 387 29.00 15.12 21.13
N PRO A 388 30.19 15.24 20.52
CA PRO A 388 30.90 14.08 20.01
C PRO A 388 31.15 13.05 21.12
N PRO A 389 31.06 11.75 20.88
CA PRO A 389 31.31 10.72 21.90
C PRO A 389 32.66 10.79 22.54
N ALA A 390 33.69 11.25 21.82
CA ALA A 390 35.03 11.50 22.34
C ALA A 390 35.08 12.59 23.43
N GLU A 391 34.24 13.60 23.32
CA GLU A 391 34.16 14.68 24.35
C GLU A 391 33.40 14.18 25.59
N VAL A 392 32.33 13.39 25.39
CA VAL A 392 31.59 12.77 26.50
C VAL A 392 32.49 11.81 27.29
N ALA A 393 33.40 11.07 26.62
CA ALA A 393 34.36 10.18 27.28
C ALA A 393 35.36 10.94 28.22
N ARG A 394 35.57 12.23 28.02
CA ARG A 394 36.46 13.05 28.91
C ARG A 394 35.86 13.26 30.29
N LEU A 395 34.57 12.98 30.48
CA LEU A 395 33.95 13.11 31.82
C LEU A 395 34.34 11.96 32.79
N GLY A 396 34.98 10.90 32.30
CA GLY A 396 35.40 9.77 33.10
C GLY A 396 34.22 9.06 33.78
N ASP A 397 34.22 8.98 35.09
CA ASP A 397 33.17 8.30 35.86
C ASP A 397 31.85 9.10 35.98
N ASN A 398 31.83 10.34 35.53
CA ASN A 398 30.64 11.21 35.60
C ASN A 398 29.70 10.87 34.43
N LYS A 399 28.56 10.27 34.74
CA LYS A 399 27.52 9.94 33.72
C LYS A 399 26.59 11.13 33.51
N LEU A 400 26.38 11.48 32.22
CA LEU A 400 25.35 12.43 31.84
C LEU A 400 23.97 11.80 31.97
N ILE A 401 23.06 12.51 32.62
CA ILE A 401 21.66 12.05 32.77
C ILE A 401 20.76 13.09 32.08
N PRO A 402 19.77 12.67 31.28
CA PRO A 402 18.79 13.58 30.72
C PRO A 402 18.16 14.48 31.79
N GLY A 403 17.96 15.74 31.46
CA GLY A 403 17.45 16.75 32.41
C GLY A 403 18.55 17.52 33.20
N MET A 404 19.81 17.12 33.13
CA MET A 404 20.90 17.88 33.78
C MET A 404 21.01 19.28 33.19
N PRO A 405 21.13 20.34 34.05
CA PRO A 405 21.31 21.70 33.58
C PRO A 405 22.71 21.93 32.99
N VAL A 406 22.75 22.63 31.86
CA VAL A 406 23.95 22.95 31.09
C VAL A 406 23.92 24.41 30.67
N GLU A 407 25.05 25.07 30.68
CA GLU A 407 25.23 26.38 30.06
C GLU A 407 26.01 26.20 28.74
N ALA A 408 25.39 26.61 27.65
CA ALA A 408 25.99 26.54 26.31
C ALA A 408 26.56 27.91 25.94
N PHE A 409 27.87 27.95 25.74
CA PHE A 409 28.60 29.12 25.26
C PHE A 409 28.82 29.01 23.78
N VAL A 410 27.89 29.50 22.96
CA VAL A 410 27.98 29.44 21.50
C VAL A 410 28.95 30.52 21.03
N GLN A 411 30.03 30.12 20.33
CA GLN A 411 31.02 31.08 19.80
C GLN A 411 30.36 31.87 18.66
N THR A 412 30.21 33.17 18.89
CA THR A 412 29.81 34.12 17.85
C THR A 412 31.06 34.66 17.17
N GLY A 413 30.94 35.07 15.90
CA GLY A 413 32.10 35.50 15.09
C GLY A 413 33.03 36.49 15.79
N ASP A 414 34.31 36.41 15.43
CA ASP A 414 35.37 37.27 15.96
C ASP A 414 35.10 38.73 15.60
N ARG A 415 35.20 39.60 16.61
CA ARG A 415 35.03 41.03 16.42
C ARG A 415 36.27 41.76 16.92
N THR A 416 36.66 42.83 16.21
CA THR A 416 37.78 43.65 16.64
C THR A 416 37.45 44.43 17.92
N MET A 417 38.42 44.64 18.81
CA MET A 417 38.25 45.44 20.04
C MET A 417 37.68 46.83 19.77
N LEU A 418 38.08 47.43 18.66
CA LEU A 418 37.60 48.72 18.21
C LEU A 418 36.07 48.69 17.90
N SER A 419 35.62 47.62 17.23
CA SER A 419 34.20 47.40 16.93
C SER A 419 33.36 47.21 18.21
N TYR A 420 33.91 46.55 19.23
CA TYR A 420 33.24 46.34 20.51
C TYR A 420 33.04 47.67 21.29
N LEU A 421 34.01 48.58 21.23
CA LEU A 421 33.94 49.89 21.89
C LEU A 421 33.07 50.91 21.17
N ILE A 422 33.09 50.90 19.82
CA ILE A 422 32.40 51.91 19.01
C ILE A 422 30.92 51.56 18.76
N LYS A 423 30.59 50.28 18.62
CA LYS A 423 29.22 49.83 18.28
C LYS A 423 28.15 50.35 19.26
N PRO A 424 28.29 50.27 20.60
CA PRO A 424 27.31 50.80 21.52
C PRO A 424 27.08 52.32 21.38
N LEU A 425 28.15 53.06 21.11
CA LEU A 425 28.05 54.52 20.86
C LEU A 425 27.35 54.81 19.54
N HIS A 426 27.67 54.09 18.50
CA HIS A 426 27.03 54.22 17.18
C HIS A 426 25.55 53.84 17.24
N ASP A 427 25.20 52.75 17.91
CA ASP A 427 23.81 52.27 18.04
C ASP A 427 22.97 53.26 18.90
N GLN A 428 23.54 53.86 19.94
CA GLN A 428 22.86 54.92 20.69
C GLN A 428 22.68 56.21 19.89
N LEU A 429 23.70 56.64 19.12
CA LEU A 429 23.59 57.77 18.20
C LEU A 429 22.50 57.55 17.14
N MET A 430 22.46 56.36 16.52
CA MET A 430 21.46 56.01 15.51
C MET A 430 20.03 55.94 16.09
N ARG A 431 19.88 55.55 17.37
CA ARG A 431 18.58 55.58 18.07
C ARG A 431 18.12 56.98 18.39
N THR A 432 19.07 57.89 18.74
CA THR A 432 18.77 59.29 19.13
C THR A 432 18.41 60.15 17.92
N PHE A 433 18.95 59.84 16.72
CA PHE A 433 18.67 60.56 15.46
C PHE A 433 17.59 59.91 14.58
N ARG A 434 16.91 58.87 15.06
CA ARG A 434 15.69 58.33 14.39
C ARG A 434 14.47 58.96 15.05
N GLU A 435 14.06 60.11 14.53
CA GLU A 435 12.68 60.60 14.74
C GLU A 435 11.68 59.62 14.13
N ARG A 436 10.58 59.42 14.86
CA ARG A 436 9.42 58.60 14.40
C ARG A 436 8.70 59.26 13.25
#